data_b105f6a7e4ecb37187a81ee603e4739d
#
_entry.id   b105f6a7e4ecb37187a81ee603e4739d
#
_cell.length_a   1.000
_cell.length_b   1.000
_cell.length_c   1.000
_cell.angle_alpha   90.00
_cell.angle_beta   90.00
_cell.angle_gamma   90.00
#
_symmetry.space_group_name_H-M   'P 1'
#
loop_
_entity.id
_entity.type
_entity.pdbx_description
1 polymer ?
#
loop_
_entity_poly.entity_id
_entity_poly.type
_entity_poly.pdbx_seq_one_letter_code
_entity_poly.pdbx_strand_id
1 'polypeptide(L)'
;AEKDIQVIVVERGDFPGSKNVTGGRLYTMPIKTMAGDMLEGAPFERKIVRERWSLLGDGNSIGIDFTSEKFRKEDHSFSILRATFDRWLADRLMEKGVFVIPKYRVDDLLWEDGTVAGVKAGQEEIYAHVVVAADGVLSFMGEKAGLKPKMTPHNYAVGIKEIIELPEDKINDRFNVESGEGVAHLFLGDVTKGLFGGGFLYTNKESVSLGVVVGVKALMENKQNIEAHALMDMFKERYELRTLIAGGRLSEYAAHVIPEGGYGGISKLSGNGIILTGDAAGFALNMGVTVRGMEFAIASGIMAAETIIQAKEANDFSEKSLARYETKLKETFVLKDLATSKTMPEFLDNESFFNFY
;
A
#
# COMPACT_ATOMS: atom_id res chain seq x y z
N ALA A 1 -22.57 -2.41 -12.30
CA ALA A 1 -24.00 -2.73 -12.21
C ALA A 1 -24.77 -2.30 -13.46
N GLU A 2 -24.46 -1.16 -14.06
CA GLU A 2 -25.16 -0.69 -15.27
C GLU A 2 -24.88 -1.51 -16.55
N LYS A 3 -23.91 -2.43 -16.52
CA LYS A 3 -23.48 -3.21 -17.70
C LYS A 3 -23.71 -4.73 -17.55
N ASP A 4 -24.61 -5.15 -16.67
CA ASP A 4 -24.92 -6.58 -16.43
C ASP A 4 -23.65 -7.42 -16.13
N ILE A 5 -22.78 -6.92 -15.28
CA ILE A 5 -21.59 -7.61 -14.81
C ILE A 5 -21.80 -7.99 -13.33
N GLN A 6 -21.79 -9.27 -13.06
CA GLN A 6 -21.74 -9.77 -11.69
C GLN A 6 -20.31 -9.72 -11.16
N VAL A 7 -20.12 -9.12 -9.99
CA VAL A 7 -18.82 -9.04 -9.32
C VAL A 7 -18.89 -9.72 -7.96
N ILE A 8 -17.95 -10.61 -7.71
CA ILE A 8 -17.77 -11.29 -6.43
C ILE A 8 -16.38 -10.95 -5.90
N VAL A 9 -16.31 -10.47 -4.66
CA VAL A 9 -15.06 -10.23 -3.95
C VAL A 9 -14.91 -11.27 -2.85
N VAL A 10 -13.84 -12.06 -2.92
CA VAL A 10 -13.53 -13.09 -1.91
C VAL A 10 -12.44 -12.54 -1.00
N GLU A 11 -12.72 -12.42 0.29
CA GLU A 11 -11.82 -11.88 1.31
C GLU A 11 -11.50 -12.94 2.36
N ARG A 12 -10.22 -13.19 2.62
CA ARG A 12 -9.78 -14.19 3.62
C ARG A 12 -9.95 -13.72 5.07
N GLY A 13 -9.96 -12.41 5.29
CA GLY A 13 -10.09 -11.81 6.62
C GLY A 13 -11.51 -11.87 7.16
N ASP A 14 -11.66 -11.60 8.45
CA ASP A 14 -12.98 -11.54 9.10
C ASP A 14 -13.90 -10.48 8.48
N PHE A 15 -13.29 -9.43 7.95
CA PHE A 15 -13.92 -8.38 7.16
C PHE A 15 -12.85 -7.73 6.26
N PRO A 16 -13.24 -7.03 5.17
CA PRO A 16 -12.32 -6.29 4.33
C PRO A 16 -11.48 -5.30 5.15
N GLY A 17 -10.16 -5.39 5.02
CA GLY A 17 -9.21 -4.58 5.79
C GLY A 17 -8.67 -5.21 7.07
N SER A 18 -9.29 -6.29 7.60
CA SER A 18 -8.86 -6.91 8.87
C SER A 18 -7.48 -7.58 8.82
N LYS A 19 -6.95 -7.85 7.64
CA LYS A 19 -5.61 -8.42 7.42
C LYS A 19 -4.61 -7.40 6.86
N ASN A 20 -5.05 -6.19 6.62
CA ASN A 20 -4.18 -5.12 6.13
C ASN A 20 -3.46 -4.44 7.28
N VAL A 21 -2.23 -3.99 7.03
CA VAL A 21 -1.49 -3.16 7.98
C VAL A 21 -2.20 -1.82 8.14
N THR A 22 -2.68 -1.54 9.34
CA THR A 22 -3.46 -0.36 9.67
C THR A 22 -2.64 0.92 9.57
N GLY A 23 -3.30 2.02 9.16
CA GLY A 23 -2.71 3.35 9.06
C GLY A 23 -1.83 3.54 7.82
N GLY A 24 -2.00 4.66 7.16
CA GLY A 24 -1.23 5.03 5.98
C GLY A 24 -1.62 6.41 5.47
N ARG A 25 -0.91 6.87 4.45
CA ARG A 25 -1.23 8.10 3.72
C ARG A 25 -1.79 7.73 2.34
N LEU A 26 -3.00 8.15 2.06
CA LEU A 26 -3.65 8.00 0.75
C LEU A 26 -3.52 9.31 -0.03
N TYR A 27 -2.93 9.25 -1.22
CA TYR A 27 -2.87 10.36 -2.16
C TYR A 27 -4.17 10.39 -2.98
N THR A 28 -5.04 11.34 -2.67
CA THR A 28 -6.42 11.38 -3.20
C THR A 28 -6.52 12.11 -4.53
N MET A 29 -5.64 13.08 -4.81
CA MET A 29 -5.71 13.88 -6.03
C MET A 29 -5.65 13.06 -7.32
N PRO A 30 -4.74 12.07 -7.47
CA PRO A 30 -4.71 11.24 -8.67
C PRO A 30 -6.01 10.43 -8.87
N ILE A 31 -6.61 9.96 -7.78
CA ILE A 31 -7.85 9.19 -7.81
C ILE A 31 -9.04 10.07 -8.21
N LYS A 32 -9.13 11.29 -7.66
CA LYS A 32 -10.18 12.26 -8.04
C LYS A 32 -10.17 12.55 -9.54
N THR A 33 -9.00 12.62 -10.14
CA THR A 33 -8.87 12.83 -11.59
C THR A 33 -9.39 11.65 -12.41
N MET A 34 -9.26 10.42 -11.90
CA MET A 34 -9.66 9.18 -12.61
C MET A 34 -11.10 8.78 -12.34
N ALA A 35 -11.58 8.95 -11.12
CA ALA A 35 -12.82 8.35 -10.62
C ALA A 35 -13.77 9.35 -9.93
N GLY A 36 -13.54 10.66 -10.10
CA GLY A 36 -14.45 11.71 -9.63
C GLY A 36 -14.73 11.63 -8.12
N ASP A 37 -15.97 11.33 -7.79
CA ASP A 37 -16.54 11.30 -6.45
C ASP A 37 -16.38 9.95 -5.72
N MET A 38 -15.60 9.01 -6.26
CA MET A 38 -15.41 7.67 -5.68
C MET A 38 -15.06 7.71 -4.17
N LEU A 39 -14.30 8.72 -3.76
CA LEU A 39 -13.85 8.91 -2.38
C LEU A 39 -14.75 9.84 -1.55
N GLU A 40 -15.89 10.26 -2.07
CA GLU A 40 -16.84 11.09 -1.33
C GLU A 40 -17.40 10.32 -0.12
N GLY A 41 -17.35 10.97 1.06
CA GLY A 41 -17.77 10.33 2.31
C GLY A 41 -16.76 9.31 2.88
N ALA A 42 -15.57 9.20 2.30
CA ALA A 42 -14.54 8.30 2.83
C ALA A 42 -14.15 8.68 4.28
N PRO A 43 -13.93 7.70 5.16
CA PRO A 43 -13.58 7.94 6.56
C PRO A 43 -12.10 8.31 6.69
N PHE A 44 -11.75 9.46 6.14
CA PHE A 44 -10.42 10.02 6.29
C PHE A 44 -10.14 10.40 7.75
N GLU A 45 -8.90 10.28 8.16
CA GLU A 45 -8.44 10.69 9.47
C GLU A 45 -8.10 12.18 9.49
N ARG A 46 -6.95 12.55 8.94
CA ARG A 46 -6.51 13.95 8.86
C ARG A 46 -6.01 14.31 7.47
N LYS A 47 -6.27 15.54 7.03
CA LYS A 47 -5.71 16.09 5.81
C LYS A 47 -4.23 16.40 6.01
N ILE A 48 -3.35 15.82 5.21
CA ILE A 48 -1.92 16.06 5.34
C ILE A 48 -1.59 17.44 4.75
N VAL A 49 -1.22 18.37 5.62
CA VAL A 49 -0.86 19.75 5.28
C VAL A 49 0.61 20.06 5.56
N ARG A 50 1.30 19.15 6.26
CA ARG A 50 2.67 19.31 6.68
C ARG A 50 3.45 18.02 6.44
N GLU A 51 4.63 18.15 5.85
CA GLU A 51 5.55 17.04 5.61
C GLU A 51 6.85 17.30 6.33
N ARG A 52 7.37 16.28 7.00
CA ARG A 52 8.65 16.32 7.70
C ARG A 52 9.55 15.19 7.23
N TRP A 53 10.81 15.48 7.09
CA TRP A 53 11.85 14.47 6.84
C TRP A 53 12.94 14.66 7.86
N SER A 54 13.29 13.60 8.57
CA SER A 54 14.40 13.60 9.54
C SER A 54 15.44 12.59 9.13
N LEU A 55 16.69 13.04 9.06
CA LEU A 55 17.85 12.18 8.97
C LEU A 55 18.39 12.00 10.38
N LEU A 56 18.37 10.77 10.88
CA LEU A 56 18.81 10.40 12.21
C LEU A 56 20.25 9.89 12.16
N GLY A 57 21.11 10.45 12.99
CA GLY A 57 22.45 9.95 13.26
C GLY A 57 22.53 9.35 14.66
N ASP A 58 23.73 9.00 15.12
CA ASP A 58 23.97 8.52 16.48
C ASP A 58 23.86 9.68 17.50
N GLY A 59 22.70 9.78 18.15
CA GLY A 59 22.39 10.81 19.13
C GLY A 59 22.14 12.22 18.58
N ASN A 60 22.02 12.38 17.27
CA ASN A 60 21.71 13.66 16.61
C ASN A 60 20.70 13.47 15.47
N SER A 61 20.12 14.58 15.00
CA SER A 61 19.21 14.55 13.86
C SER A 61 19.20 15.87 13.11
N ILE A 62 18.90 15.80 11.81
CA ILE A 62 18.60 16.95 10.97
C ILE A 62 17.18 16.76 10.44
N GLY A 63 16.33 17.80 10.54
CA GLY A 63 14.97 17.77 10.06
C GLY A 63 14.69 18.85 9.02
N ILE A 64 13.92 18.50 8.02
CA ILE A 64 13.29 19.43 7.07
C ILE A 64 11.80 19.41 7.35
N ASP A 65 11.21 20.58 7.52
CA ASP A 65 9.80 20.77 7.78
C ASP A 65 9.20 21.60 6.65
N PHE A 66 8.23 21.04 5.94
CA PHE A 66 7.62 21.65 4.78
C PHE A 66 6.11 21.82 5.01
N THR A 67 5.63 23.04 4.78
CA THR A 67 4.20 23.38 4.78
C THR A 67 3.86 24.10 3.48
N SER A 68 2.62 23.92 3.01
CA SER A 68 2.15 24.57 1.80
C SER A 68 0.69 24.98 1.91
N GLU A 69 0.39 26.22 1.56
CA GLU A 69 -0.98 26.70 1.37
C GLU A 69 -1.77 25.83 0.38
N LYS A 70 -1.10 25.28 -0.63
CA LYS A 70 -1.71 24.40 -1.60
C LYS A 70 -2.23 23.13 -0.92
N PHE A 71 -1.48 22.54 0.02
CA PHE A 71 -1.92 21.36 0.76
C PHE A 71 -3.12 21.63 1.67
N ARG A 72 -3.27 22.85 2.17
CA ARG A 72 -4.46 23.25 2.91
C ARG A 72 -5.67 23.45 2.01
N LYS A 73 -5.52 24.05 0.86
CA LYS A 73 -6.60 24.38 -0.08
C LYS A 73 -7.10 23.18 -0.87
N GLU A 74 -6.20 22.27 -1.26
CA GLU A 74 -6.51 21.11 -2.08
C GLU A 74 -6.54 19.82 -1.24
N ASP A 75 -7.40 18.89 -1.60
CA ASP A 75 -7.44 17.55 -0.99
C ASP A 75 -6.36 16.67 -1.62
N HIS A 76 -5.10 16.98 -1.32
CA HIS A 76 -3.94 16.32 -1.91
C HIS A 76 -3.77 14.90 -1.36
N SER A 77 -3.82 14.74 -0.04
CA SER A 77 -3.70 13.44 0.62
C SER A 77 -4.23 13.49 2.05
N PHE A 78 -4.61 12.31 2.56
CA PHE A 78 -5.12 12.13 3.91
C PHE A 78 -4.44 10.93 4.57
N SER A 79 -4.34 10.97 5.91
CA SER A 79 -4.11 9.76 6.67
C SER A 79 -5.39 8.95 6.75
N ILE A 80 -5.26 7.64 6.76
CA ILE A 80 -6.37 6.69 6.85
C ILE A 80 -6.01 5.52 7.78
N LEU A 81 -7.02 4.94 8.40
CA LEU A 81 -6.95 3.63 9.05
C LEU A 81 -7.56 2.59 8.13
N ARG A 82 -6.74 1.64 7.64
CA ARG A 82 -7.13 0.66 6.60
C ARG A 82 -8.32 -0.19 7.01
N ALA A 83 -8.38 -0.62 8.27
CA ALA A 83 -9.50 -1.41 8.77
C ALA A 83 -10.85 -0.68 8.62
N THR A 84 -10.87 0.64 8.84
CA THR A 84 -12.07 1.48 8.67
C THR A 84 -12.32 1.82 7.20
N PHE A 85 -11.28 2.22 6.49
CA PHE A 85 -11.39 2.64 5.08
C PHE A 85 -11.79 1.48 4.17
N ASP A 86 -11.14 0.32 4.31
CA ASP A 86 -11.41 -0.83 3.45
C ASP A 86 -12.82 -1.41 3.72
N ARG A 87 -13.29 -1.38 4.97
CA ARG A 87 -14.67 -1.75 5.30
C ARG A 87 -15.68 -0.82 4.66
N TRP A 88 -15.47 0.50 4.81
CA TRP A 88 -16.32 1.51 4.18
C TRP A 88 -16.40 1.32 2.66
N LEU A 89 -15.26 1.04 2.01
CA LEU A 89 -15.26 0.79 0.56
C LEU A 89 -16.05 -0.46 0.20
N ALA A 90 -15.91 -1.53 0.99
CA ALA A 90 -16.67 -2.77 0.78
C ALA A 90 -18.18 -2.58 0.99
N ASP A 91 -18.58 -1.81 2.01
CA ASP A 91 -20.00 -1.49 2.25
C ASP A 91 -20.58 -0.74 1.03
N ARG A 92 -19.87 0.24 0.48
CA ARG A 92 -20.28 0.94 -0.75
C ARG A 92 -20.35 0.03 -1.98
N LEU A 93 -19.49 -0.99 -2.08
CA LEU A 93 -19.58 -1.98 -3.15
C LEU A 93 -20.84 -2.85 -2.99
N MET A 94 -21.14 -3.28 -1.76
CA MET A 94 -22.35 -4.06 -1.47
C MET A 94 -23.64 -3.28 -1.78
N GLU A 95 -23.69 -1.97 -1.48
CA GLU A 95 -24.78 -1.07 -1.85
C GLU A 95 -25.00 -1.00 -3.39
N LYS A 96 -23.94 -1.23 -4.16
CA LYS A 96 -23.98 -1.29 -5.63
C LYS A 96 -24.23 -2.70 -6.19
N GLY A 97 -24.54 -3.67 -5.33
CA GLY A 97 -24.87 -5.05 -5.72
C GLY A 97 -23.66 -5.97 -5.93
N VAL A 98 -22.48 -5.58 -5.45
CA VAL A 98 -21.31 -6.48 -5.43
C VAL A 98 -21.43 -7.46 -4.27
N PHE A 99 -21.14 -8.73 -4.51
CA PHE A 99 -21.10 -9.75 -3.47
C PHE A 99 -19.72 -9.77 -2.82
N VAL A 100 -19.64 -9.38 -1.55
CA VAL A 100 -18.40 -9.46 -0.75
C VAL A 100 -18.51 -10.62 0.20
N ILE A 101 -17.63 -11.63 0.08
CA ILE A 101 -17.64 -12.88 0.86
C ILE A 101 -16.40 -12.87 1.77
N PRO A 102 -16.53 -12.45 3.05
CA PRO A 102 -15.44 -12.50 4.02
C PRO A 102 -15.23 -13.92 4.58
N LYS A 103 -14.09 -14.14 5.24
CA LYS A 103 -13.67 -15.40 5.87
C LYS A 103 -13.48 -16.56 4.89
N TYR A 104 -13.29 -16.24 3.62
CA TYR A 104 -13.06 -17.21 2.56
C TYR A 104 -11.67 -17.03 1.95
N ARG A 105 -10.80 -18.01 2.12
CA ARG A 105 -9.48 -18.00 1.50
C ARG A 105 -9.54 -18.68 0.14
N VAL A 106 -9.07 -18.00 -0.88
CA VAL A 106 -8.81 -18.59 -2.19
C VAL A 106 -7.53 -19.43 -2.09
N ASP A 107 -7.62 -20.71 -2.42
CA ASP A 107 -6.52 -21.67 -2.32
C ASP A 107 -5.89 -21.98 -3.67
N ASP A 108 -6.66 -21.92 -4.76
CA ASP A 108 -6.17 -22.25 -6.11
C ASP A 108 -6.97 -21.56 -7.22
N LEU A 109 -6.45 -21.63 -8.45
CA LEU A 109 -7.12 -21.24 -9.69
C LEU A 109 -7.80 -22.45 -10.32
N LEU A 110 -8.99 -22.23 -10.91
CA LEU A 110 -9.63 -23.20 -11.79
C LEU A 110 -9.17 -22.94 -13.23
N TRP A 111 -8.92 -24.02 -13.96
CA TRP A 111 -8.38 -23.97 -15.31
C TRP A 111 -9.25 -24.73 -16.28
N GLU A 112 -9.55 -24.13 -17.44
CA GLU A 112 -10.20 -24.74 -18.59
C GLU A 112 -9.38 -24.41 -19.86
N ASP A 113 -8.92 -25.40 -20.55
CA ASP A 113 -8.16 -25.29 -21.81
C ASP A 113 -7.02 -24.23 -21.78
N GLY A 114 -6.29 -24.17 -20.65
CA GLY A 114 -5.18 -23.22 -20.45
C GLY A 114 -5.61 -21.78 -20.14
N THR A 115 -6.89 -21.57 -19.85
CA THR A 115 -7.47 -20.31 -19.41
C THR A 115 -7.90 -20.41 -17.95
N VAL A 116 -7.65 -19.36 -17.16
CA VAL A 116 -8.17 -19.26 -15.81
C VAL A 116 -9.69 -19.03 -15.91
N ALA A 117 -10.47 -20.00 -15.39
CA ALA A 117 -11.92 -20.02 -15.44
C ALA A 117 -12.59 -19.73 -14.09
N GLY A 118 -11.79 -19.45 -13.06
CA GLY A 118 -12.32 -19.19 -11.72
C GLY A 118 -11.31 -19.43 -10.61
N VAL A 119 -11.82 -19.58 -9.38
CA VAL A 119 -11.04 -19.81 -8.18
C VAL A 119 -11.62 -20.92 -7.33
N LYS A 120 -10.75 -21.61 -6.59
CA LYS A 120 -11.14 -22.60 -5.58
C LYS A 120 -10.90 -22.02 -4.18
N ALA A 121 -11.92 -22.08 -3.34
CA ALA A 121 -11.89 -21.66 -1.96
C ALA A 121 -12.39 -22.80 -1.05
N GLY A 122 -11.47 -23.54 -0.42
CA GLY A 122 -11.79 -24.75 0.31
C GLY A 122 -12.38 -25.83 -0.61
N GLN A 123 -13.65 -26.19 -0.39
CA GLN A 123 -14.39 -27.15 -1.22
C GLN A 123 -15.24 -26.48 -2.32
N GLU A 124 -15.34 -25.17 -2.30
CA GLU A 124 -16.17 -24.41 -3.23
C GLU A 124 -15.37 -24.00 -4.47
N GLU A 125 -16.02 -24.10 -5.62
CA GLU A 125 -15.52 -23.65 -6.92
C GLU A 125 -16.36 -22.44 -7.38
N ILE A 126 -15.70 -21.32 -7.64
CA ILE A 126 -16.34 -20.09 -8.10
C ILE A 126 -15.84 -19.81 -9.52
N TYR A 127 -16.70 -20.01 -10.49
CA TYR A 127 -16.39 -19.79 -11.90
C TYR A 127 -16.56 -18.31 -12.26
N ALA A 128 -15.68 -17.82 -13.13
CA ALA A 128 -15.67 -16.46 -13.62
C ALA A 128 -15.02 -16.35 -14.99
N HIS A 129 -15.45 -15.40 -15.81
CA HIS A 129 -14.80 -15.08 -17.08
C HIS A 129 -13.42 -14.48 -16.90
N VAL A 130 -13.23 -13.72 -15.80
CA VAL A 130 -11.94 -13.11 -15.44
C VAL A 130 -11.78 -13.14 -13.91
N VAL A 131 -10.60 -13.57 -13.47
CA VAL A 131 -10.15 -13.45 -12.10
C VAL A 131 -9.28 -12.20 -11.98
N VAL A 132 -9.59 -11.31 -11.04
CA VAL A 132 -8.72 -10.19 -10.66
C VAL A 132 -7.97 -10.59 -9.40
N ALA A 133 -6.68 -10.91 -9.54
CA ALA A 133 -5.81 -11.21 -8.41
C ALA A 133 -5.38 -9.91 -7.74
N ALA A 134 -6.02 -9.59 -6.61
CA ALA A 134 -5.74 -8.47 -5.72
C ALA A 134 -5.30 -8.98 -4.34
N ASP A 135 -4.62 -10.12 -4.31
CA ASP A 135 -4.27 -10.92 -3.13
C ASP A 135 -2.99 -10.43 -2.42
N GLY A 136 -2.57 -9.21 -2.73
CA GLY A 136 -1.50 -8.49 -2.04
C GLY A 136 -0.11 -8.94 -2.49
N VAL A 137 0.90 -8.48 -1.76
CA VAL A 137 2.32 -8.57 -2.14
C VAL A 137 2.81 -9.98 -2.44
N LEU A 138 2.34 -11.00 -1.74
CA LEU A 138 2.76 -12.40 -1.98
C LEU A 138 2.14 -12.96 -3.26
N SER A 139 0.95 -12.51 -3.62
CA SER A 139 0.25 -12.86 -4.87
C SER A 139 0.34 -14.35 -5.24
N PHE A 140 -0.16 -15.20 -4.36
CA PHE A 140 -0.16 -16.64 -4.61
C PHE A 140 -0.92 -17.00 -5.90
N MET A 141 -1.97 -16.26 -6.21
CA MET A 141 -2.71 -16.46 -7.47
C MET A 141 -1.90 -16.02 -8.68
N GLY A 142 -1.14 -14.94 -8.57
CA GLY A 142 -0.20 -14.50 -9.61
C GLY A 142 0.92 -15.51 -9.85
N GLU A 143 1.46 -16.12 -8.77
CA GLU A 143 2.47 -17.18 -8.88
C GLU A 143 1.88 -18.44 -9.54
N LYS A 144 0.69 -18.89 -9.11
CA LYS A 144 -0.01 -20.04 -9.69
C LYS A 144 -0.38 -19.84 -11.16
N ALA A 145 -0.67 -18.61 -11.55
CA ALA A 145 -0.92 -18.24 -12.96
C ALA A 145 0.36 -18.13 -13.79
N GLY A 146 1.54 -18.26 -13.19
CA GLY A 146 2.82 -18.06 -13.88
C GLY A 146 3.09 -16.62 -14.29
N LEU A 147 2.37 -15.66 -13.72
CA LEU A 147 2.51 -14.23 -14.02
C LEU A 147 3.51 -13.54 -13.08
N LYS A 148 3.68 -14.07 -11.87
CA LYS A 148 4.61 -13.53 -10.88
C LYS A 148 5.80 -14.46 -10.72
N PRO A 149 7.05 -13.93 -10.83
CA PRO A 149 8.23 -14.72 -10.53
C PRO A 149 8.30 -15.04 -9.03
N LYS A 150 9.06 -16.07 -8.69
CA LYS A 150 9.35 -16.38 -7.28
C LYS A 150 9.93 -15.16 -6.57
N MET A 151 9.55 -15.01 -5.31
CA MET A 151 10.01 -13.91 -4.45
C MET A 151 11.55 -13.88 -4.37
N THR A 152 12.12 -12.72 -4.64
CA THR A 152 13.54 -12.44 -4.44
C THR A 152 13.70 -11.45 -3.29
N PRO A 153 14.54 -11.71 -2.26
CA PRO A 153 14.63 -10.86 -1.07
C PRO A 153 14.89 -9.37 -1.34
N HIS A 154 15.59 -9.07 -2.44
CA HIS A 154 15.90 -7.69 -2.85
C HIS A 154 14.65 -6.85 -3.18
N ASN A 155 13.60 -7.47 -3.67
CA ASN A 155 12.39 -6.77 -4.13
C ASN A 155 11.34 -6.58 -3.02
N TYR A 156 11.68 -6.88 -1.77
CA TYR A 156 10.72 -6.85 -0.67
C TYR A 156 11.31 -6.22 0.60
N ALA A 157 10.43 -5.59 1.36
CA ALA A 157 10.73 -5.13 2.71
C ALA A 157 9.70 -5.68 3.71
N VAL A 158 10.08 -5.68 4.99
CA VAL A 158 9.16 -5.91 6.11
C VAL A 158 8.79 -4.55 6.68
N GLY A 159 7.50 -4.25 6.69
CA GLY A 159 6.93 -3.11 7.40
C GLY A 159 6.36 -3.56 8.74
N ILE A 160 6.81 -2.93 9.81
CA ILE A 160 6.25 -3.07 11.16
C ILE A 160 5.54 -1.77 11.47
N LYS A 161 4.33 -1.86 12.00
CA LYS A 161 3.51 -0.69 12.28
C LYS A 161 2.77 -0.83 13.60
N GLU A 162 2.68 0.27 14.31
CA GLU A 162 1.91 0.44 15.53
C GLU A 162 0.92 1.60 15.38
N ILE A 163 -0.27 1.44 15.96
CA ILE A 163 -1.21 2.53 16.19
C ILE A 163 -1.13 2.89 17.67
N ILE A 164 -0.75 4.12 17.95
CA ILE A 164 -0.59 4.65 19.30
C ILE A 164 -1.69 5.70 19.51
N GLU A 165 -2.63 5.41 20.37
CA GLU A 165 -3.70 6.34 20.73
C GLU A 165 -3.17 7.52 21.53
N LEU A 166 -3.58 8.70 21.12
CA LEU A 166 -3.26 9.98 21.75
C LEU A 166 -4.47 10.91 21.61
N PRO A 167 -4.82 11.69 22.63
CA PRO A 167 -5.85 12.72 22.51
C PRO A 167 -5.57 13.73 21.39
N GLU A 168 -6.63 14.20 20.73
CA GLU A 168 -6.52 15.13 19.60
C GLU A 168 -5.74 16.40 19.94
N ASP A 169 -5.98 16.98 21.12
CA ASP A 169 -5.27 18.17 21.61
C ASP A 169 -3.76 17.94 21.69
N LYS A 170 -3.34 16.77 22.18
CA LYS A 170 -1.91 16.39 22.22
C LYS A 170 -1.30 16.24 20.85
N ILE A 171 -2.06 15.71 19.89
CA ILE A 171 -1.60 15.60 18.49
C ILE A 171 -1.45 17.00 17.91
N ASN A 172 -2.45 17.87 18.08
CA ASN A 172 -2.44 19.24 17.55
C ASN A 172 -1.24 20.02 18.10
N ASP A 173 -1.02 19.98 19.42
CA ASP A 173 0.07 20.68 20.09
C ASP A 173 1.46 20.16 19.66
N ARG A 174 1.67 18.83 19.71
CA ARG A 174 2.98 18.23 19.46
C ARG A 174 3.42 18.30 18.00
N PHE A 175 2.43 18.25 17.09
CA PHE A 175 2.71 18.29 15.66
C PHE A 175 2.53 19.69 15.07
N ASN A 176 2.06 20.66 15.89
CA ASN A 176 1.82 22.05 15.49
C ASN A 176 0.93 22.13 14.25
N VAL A 177 -0.28 21.63 14.39
CA VAL A 177 -1.35 21.59 13.37
C VAL A 177 -2.70 21.94 14.00
N GLU A 178 -3.63 22.39 13.18
CA GLU A 178 -5.00 22.63 13.61
C GLU A 178 -5.84 21.34 13.62
N SER A 179 -7.04 21.38 14.22
CA SER A 179 -7.98 20.24 14.19
C SER A 179 -8.27 19.84 12.74
N GLY A 180 -8.22 18.53 12.47
CA GLY A 180 -8.40 17.98 11.13
C GLY A 180 -7.17 18.08 10.21
N GLU A 181 -6.17 18.91 10.55
CA GLU A 181 -4.89 18.96 9.85
C GLU A 181 -3.94 17.85 10.33
N GLY A 182 -3.12 17.33 9.44
CA GLY A 182 -2.21 16.23 9.70
C GLY A 182 -0.80 16.43 9.21
N VAL A 183 0.09 15.60 9.77
CA VAL A 183 1.51 15.55 9.45
C VAL A 183 1.87 14.17 8.91
N ALA A 184 2.65 14.14 7.84
CA ALA A 184 3.41 12.98 7.41
C ALA A 184 4.90 13.22 7.73
N HIS A 185 5.49 12.36 8.54
CA HIS A 185 6.88 12.46 8.96
C HIS A 185 7.63 11.18 8.58
N LEU A 186 8.68 11.31 7.78
CA LEU A 186 9.54 10.21 7.37
C LEU A 186 10.91 10.35 8.06
N PHE A 187 11.51 9.21 8.40
CA PHE A 187 12.78 9.12 9.10
C PHE A 187 13.72 8.20 8.33
N LEU A 188 14.96 8.65 8.13
CA LEU A 188 16.03 7.93 7.46
C LEU A 188 17.27 7.85 8.38
N GLY A 189 18.23 7.04 8.01
CA GLY A 189 19.50 6.88 8.72
C GLY A 189 19.40 5.90 9.87
N ASP A 190 19.82 6.28 11.08
CA ASP A 190 19.99 5.39 12.25
C ASP A 190 18.69 4.74 12.76
N VAL A 191 17.54 5.06 12.18
CA VAL A 191 16.26 4.39 12.49
C VAL A 191 16.31 2.89 12.20
N THR A 192 17.07 2.46 11.21
CA THR A 192 17.26 1.06 10.82
C THR A 192 18.65 0.53 11.13
N LYS A 193 19.45 1.26 11.92
CA LYS A 193 20.82 0.86 12.28
C LYS A 193 21.71 0.56 11.07
N GLY A 194 21.58 1.38 10.01
CA GLY A 194 22.36 1.23 8.77
C GLY A 194 21.83 0.18 7.79
N LEU A 195 20.74 -0.51 8.10
CA LEU A 195 20.07 -1.39 7.15
C LEU A 195 19.23 -0.57 6.18
N PHE A 196 19.09 -1.06 4.95
CA PHE A 196 18.17 -0.45 3.98
C PHE A 196 16.76 -0.35 4.56
N GLY A 197 16.21 0.86 4.60
CA GLY A 197 14.88 1.10 5.15
C GLY A 197 14.69 2.50 5.70
N GLY A 198 13.68 2.66 6.56
CA GLY A 198 13.35 3.94 7.18
C GLY A 198 12.19 3.82 8.15
N GLY A 199 11.85 4.94 8.79
CA GLY A 199 10.69 5.07 9.67
C GLY A 199 9.67 6.05 9.12
N PHE A 200 8.46 5.95 9.63
CA PHE A 200 7.41 6.92 9.31
C PHE A 200 6.47 7.13 10.50
N LEU A 201 5.85 8.30 10.53
CA LEU A 201 4.77 8.64 11.44
C LEU A 201 3.72 9.44 10.68
N TYR A 202 2.46 9.02 10.79
CA TYR A 202 1.30 9.78 10.28
C TYR A 202 0.35 10.08 11.43
N THR A 203 -0.10 11.31 11.54
CA THR A 203 -1.11 11.70 12.53
C THR A 203 -2.49 11.31 12.05
N ASN A 204 -3.29 10.72 12.95
CA ASN A 204 -4.72 10.43 12.77
C ASN A 204 -5.55 11.34 13.71
N LYS A 205 -6.87 11.19 13.77
CA LYS A 205 -7.74 12.02 14.63
C LYS A 205 -7.33 11.91 16.10
N GLU A 206 -7.28 10.69 16.61
CA GLU A 206 -7.02 10.38 18.03
C GLU A 206 -5.92 9.31 18.17
N SER A 207 -5.01 9.24 17.23
CA SER A 207 -3.86 8.32 17.25
C SER A 207 -2.75 8.80 16.32
N VAL A 208 -1.61 8.12 16.39
CA VAL A 208 -0.55 8.20 15.41
C VAL A 208 -0.27 6.81 14.84
N SER A 209 -0.06 6.73 13.55
CA SER A 209 0.44 5.54 12.86
C SER A 209 1.96 5.62 12.80
N LEU A 210 2.65 4.78 13.54
CA LEU A 210 4.10 4.71 13.61
C LEU A 210 4.58 3.45 12.92
N GLY A 211 5.68 3.52 12.16
CA GLY A 211 6.23 2.31 11.53
C GLY A 211 7.71 2.39 11.19
N VAL A 212 8.27 1.21 11.05
CA VAL A 212 9.62 0.96 10.51
C VAL A 212 9.50 0.02 9.33
N VAL A 213 10.20 0.34 8.27
CA VAL A 213 10.33 -0.51 7.07
C VAL A 213 11.79 -0.89 6.94
N VAL A 214 12.07 -2.17 6.69
CA VAL A 214 13.44 -2.68 6.51
C VAL A 214 13.47 -3.73 5.41
N GLY A 215 14.45 -3.63 4.52
CA GLY A 215 14.61 -4.54 3.38
C GLY A 215 14.84 -5.99 3.82
N VAL A 216 14.15 -6.93 3.18
CA VAL A 216 14.29 -8.37 3.49
C VAL A 216 15.73 -8.83 3.26
N LYS A 217 16.36 -8.44 2.15
CA LYS A 217 17.78 -8.73 1.88
C LYS A 217 18.68 -8.19 2.99
N ALA A 218 18.47 -6.92 3.39
CA ALA A 218 19.27 -6.30 4.45
C ALA A 218 19.13 -7.03 5.80
N LEU A 219 17.91 -7.48 6.14
CA LEU A 219 17.70 -8.32 7.32
C LEU A 219 18.40 -9.69 7.24
N MET A 220 18.38 -10.33 6.08
CA MET A 220 19.03 -11.64 5.87
C MET A 220 20.56 -11.54 5.94
N GLU A 221 21.15 -10.45 5.47
CA GLU A 221 22.60 -10.21 5.43
C GLU A 221 23.13 -9.48 6.68
N ASN A 222 22.25 -9.16 7.61
CA ASN A 222 22.50 -8.37 8.81
C ASN A 222 23.49 -9.08 9.77
N LYS A 223 24.70 -8.55 9.88
CA LYS A 223 25.75 -9.06 10.76
C LYS A 223 25.55 -8.73 12.24
N GLN A 224 24.67 -7.79 12.55
CA GLN A 224 24.38 -7.34 13.92
C GLN A 224 23.31 -8.21 14.58
N ASN A 225 22.69 -9.15 13.84
CA ASN A 225 21.58 -9.98 14.29
C ASN A 225 20.39 -9.18 14.86
N ILE A 226 20.14 -7.98 14.33
CA ILE A 226 19.01 -7.14 14.72
C ILE A 226 17.75 -7.73 14.07
N GLU A 227 16.74 -7.98 14.89
CA GLU A 227 15.43 -8.42 14.42
C GLU A 227 14.54 -7.20 14.08
N ALA A 228 13.66 -7.36 13.12
CA ALA A 228 12.85 -6.24 12.63
C ALA A 228 11.98 -5.59 13.73
N HIS A 229 11.44 -6.37 14.68
CA HIS A 229 10.66 -5.83 15.80
C HIS A 229 11.52 -4.99 16.76
N ALA A 230 12.79 -5.36 16.97
CA ALA A 230 13.70 -4.61 17.83
C ALA A 230 14.00 -3.20 17.26
N LEU A 231 14.01 -3.05 15.93
CA LEU A 231 14.14 -1.73 15.29
C LEU A 231 12.97 -0.80 15.68
N MET A 232 11.75 -1.30 15.79
CA MET A 232 10.60 -0.52 16.22
C MET A 232 10.77 -0.06 17.69
N ASP A 233 11.21 -0.94 18.58
CA ASP A 233 11.44 -0.58 19.98
C ASP A 233 12.56 0.45 20.11
N MET A 234 13.69 0.26 19.43
CA MET A 234 14.77 1.25 19.38
C MET A 234 14.31 2.60 18.82
N PHE A 235 13.48 2.59 17.81
CA PHE A 235 12.94 3.81 17.20
C PHE A 235 12.04 4.58 18.16
N LYS A 236 11.18 3.91 18.92
CA LYS A 236 10.33 4.54 19.94
C LYS A 236 11.12 5.21 21.05
N GLU A 237 12.29 4.67 21.41
CA GLU A 237 13.16 5.22 22.45
C GLU A 237 13.95 6.47 22.01
N ARG A 238 14.03 6.75 20.72
CA ARG A 238 14.71 7.95 20.23
C ARG A 238 14.01 9.22 20.74
N TYR A 239 14.83 10.21 21.14
CA TYR A 239 14.31 11.47 21.69
C TYR A 239 13.33 12.16 20.74
N GLU A 240 13.64 12.18 19.44
CA GLU A 240 12.83 12.79 18.39
C GLU A 240 11.42 12.20 18.31
N LEU A 241 11.26 10.94 18.67
CA LEU A 241 9.97 10.23 18.59
C LEU A 241 9.31 10.09 19.96
N ARG A 242 10.10 9.71 21.00
CA ARG A 242 9.60 9.48 22.36
C ARG A 242 8.74 10.64 22.87
N THR A 243 9.15 11.87 22.61
CA THR A 243 8.40 13.07 23.04
C THR A 243 7.09 13.25 22.29
N LEU A 244 7.03 12.85 21.02
CA LEU A 244 5.84 12.94 20.19
C LEU A 244 4.76 11.93 20.62
N ILE A 245 5.16 10.73 21.05
CA ILE A 245 4.25 9.64 21.43
C ILE A 245 4.05 9.50 22.96
N ALA A 246 4.68 10.36 23.76
CA ALA A 246 4.66 10.27 25.23
C ALA A 246 3.23 10.23 25.79
N GLY A 247 2.96 9.24 26.68
CA GLY A 247 1.64 9.02 27.28
C GLY A 247 0.62 8.39 26.34
N GLY A 248 1.03 8.00 25.12
CA GLY A 248 0.19 7.24 24.22
C GLY A 248 0.02 5.78 24.63
N ARG A 249 -1.06 5.17 24.18
CA ARG A 249 -1.38 3.75 24.41
C ARG A 249 -1.33 2.98 23.09
N LEU A 250 -0.54 1.91 23.05
CA LEU A 250 -0.53 0.98 21.91
C LEU A 250 -1.90 0.31 21.78
N SER A 251 -2.56 0.46 20.64
CA SER A 251 -3.85 -0.16 20.34
C SER A 251 -3.77 -1.24 19.27
N GLU A 252 -2.88 -1.10 18.30
CA GLU A 252 -2.67 -2.10 17.25
C GLU A 252 -1.19 -2.29 16.96
N TYR A 253 -0.81 -3.52 16.66
CA TYR A 253 0.48 -3.90 16.13
C TYR A 253 0.28 -4.81 14.91
N ALA A 254 0.98 -4.53 13.83
CA ALA A 254 0.96 -5.34 12.62
C ALA A 254 2.34 -5.37 11.95
N ALA A 255 2.65 -6.51 11.33
CA ALA A 255 3.81 -6.63 10.46
C ALA A 255 3.39 -7.25 9.13
N HIS A 256 3.93 -6.73 8.04
CA HIS A 256 3.61 -7.19 6.70
C HIS A 256 4.78 -7.03 5.75
N VAL A 257 4.86 -7.90 4.75
CA VAL A 257 5.79 -7.74 3.63
C VAL A 257 5.19 -6.70 2.67
N ILE A 258 6.03 -5.85 2.11
CA ILE A 258 5.66 -4.84 1.10
C ILE A 258 6.58 -4.96 -0.12
N PRO A 259 6.09 -4.64 -1.34
CA PRO A 259 6.92 -4.65 -2.53
C PRO A 259 7.86 -3.43 -2.54
N GLU A 260 9.13 -3.65 -2.87
CA GLU A 260 10.18 -2.62 -2.97
C GLU A 260 10.94 -2.66 -4.32
N GLY A 261 10.53 -3.52 -5.23
CA GLY A 261 11.19 -3.70 -6.51
C GLY A 261 10.98 -2.56 -7.52
N GLY A 262 10.15 -1.57 -7.21
CA GLY A 262 9.85 -0.45 -8.09
C GLY A 262 9.42 -0.91 -9.50
N TYR A 263 9.82 -0.17 -10.54
CA TYR A 263 9.47 -0.50 -11.92
C TYR A 263 9.99 -1.88 -12.37
N GLY A 264 11.19 -2.28 -11.91
CA GLY A 264 11.80 -3.58 -12.23
C GLY A 264 11.14 -4.77 -11.51
N GLY A 265 10.37 -4.51 -10.44
CA GLY A 265 9.64 -5.53 -9.68
C GLY A 265 8.21 -5.80 -10.16
N ILE A 266 7.77 -5.13 -11.23
CA ILE A 266 6.42 -5.31 -11.77
C ILE A 266 6.29 -6.72 -12.39
N SER A 267 5.24 -7.44 -12.01
CA SER A 267 4.87 -8.75 -12.55
C SER A 267 4.33 -8.64 -13.98
N LYS A 268 4.20 -9.76 -14.69
CA LYS A 268 3.36 -9.81 -15.89
C LYS A 268 1.92 -9.54 -15.47
N LEU A 269 1.29 -8.52 -16.07
CA LEU A 269 0.05 -7.93 -15.55
C LEU A 269 -1.21 -8.69 -15.89
N SER A 270 -1.19 -9.53 -16.94
CA SER A 270 -2.35 -10.31 -17.37
C SER A 270 -1.97 -11.62 -18.05
N GLY A 271 -2.90 -12.56 -18.04
CA GLY A 271 -2.86 -13.83 -18.74
C GLY A 271 -4.26 -14.19 -19.25
N ASN A 272 -4.43 -15.40 -19.81
CA ASN A 272 -5.75 -15.85 -20.23
C ASN A 272 -6.69 -15.94 -19.01
N GLY A 273 -7.75 -15.14 -18.97
CA GLY A 273 -8.76 -15.12 -17.91
C GLY A 273 -8.29 -14.52 -16.56
N ILE A 274 -7.14 -13.84 -16.49
CA ILE A 274 -6.63 -13.29 -15.21
C ILE A 274 -5.91 -11.95 -15.40
N ILE A 275 -6.08 -11.05 -14.41
CA ILE A 275 -5.38 -9.76 -14.29
C ILE A 275 -4.83 -9.62 -12.87
N LEU A 276 -3.64 -9.06 -12.71
CA LEU A 276 -3.03 -8.69 -11.41
C LEU A 276 -3.17 -7.20 -11.15
N THR A 277 -3.50 -6.80 -9.90
CA THR A 277 -3.67 -5.40 -9.51
C THR A 277 -2.97 -5.09 -8.19
N GLY A 278 -2.68 -3.82 -7.93
CA GLY A 278 -2.08 -3.35 -6.68
C GLY A 278 -0.75 -4.03 -6.35
N ASP A 279 -0.55 -4.37 -5.09
CA ASP A 279 0.67 -5.01 -4.60
C ASP A 279 0.91 -6.40 -5.23
N ALA A 280 -0.15 -7.08 -5.66
CA ALA A 280 -0.03 -8.36 -6.37
C ALA A 280 0.69 -8.19 -7.72
N ALA A 281 0.51 -7.05 -8.37
CA ALA A 281 1.23 -6.67 -9.58
C ALA A 281 2.61 -6.04 -9.29
N GLY A 282 2.91 -5.71 -8.02
CA GLY A 282 4.13 -5.03 -7.61
C GLY A 282 4.05 -3.49 -7.68
N PHE A 283 2.85 -2.91 -7.68
CA PHE A 283 2.68 -1.47 -7.78
C PHE A 283 2.91 -0.75 -6.46
N ALA A 284 4.18 -0.56 -6.12
CA ALA A 284 4.62 0.28 -5.01
C ALA A 284 5.79 1.16 -5.42
N LEU A 285 5.80 2.38 -4.92
CA LEU A 285 6.82 3.38 -5.18
C LEU A 285 7.45 3.81 -3.87
N ASN A 286 8.77 3.65 -3.76
CA ASN A 286 9.58 4.22 -2.69
C ASN A 286 10.63 5.17 -3.31
N MET A 287 10.58 6.43 -2.90
CA MET A 287 11.55 7.47 -3.30
C MET A 287 12.37 7.99 -2.10
N GLY A 288 12.32 7.30 -0.96
CA GLY A 288 12.94 7.76 0.28
C GLY A 288 12.17 8.90 0.96
N VAL A 289 11.76 9.90 0.20
CA VAL A 289 11.00 11.07 0.68
C VAL A 289 9.48 10.93 0.51
N THR A 290 9.04 9.91 -0.18
CA THR A 290 7.62 9.54 -0.33
C THR A 290 7.48 8.06 -0.61
N VAL A 291 6.46 7.43 -0.02
CA VAL A 291 6.11 6.02 -0.26
C VAL A 291 4.64 5.97 -0.67
N ARG A 292 4.37 5.31 -1.79
CA ARG A 292 3.06 5.29 -2.43
C ARG A 292 2.71 3.88 -2.89
N GLY A 293 1.42 3.50 -2.76
CA GLY A 293 0.93 2.17 -3.17
C GLY A 293 -0.59 2.10 -3.21
N MET A 294 -1.29 2.68 -2.23
CA MET A 294 -2.74 2.56 -2.12
C MET A 294 -3.48 3.17 -3.30
N GLU A 295 -3.10 4.37 -3.74
CA GLU A 295 -3.68 4.99 -4.93
C GLU A 295 -3.29 4.26 -6.21
N PHE A 296 -2.13 3.58 -6.25
CA PHE A 296 -1.77 2.70 -7.37
C PHE A 296 -2.68 1.47 -7.41
N ALA A 297 -2.98 0.89 -6.25
CA ALA A 297 -3.91 -0.23 -6.15
C ALA A 297 -5.32 0.16 -6.65
N ILE A 298 -5.85 1.31 -6.21
CA ILE A 298 -7.15 1.82 -6.63
C ILE A 298 -7.15 2.09 -8.14
N ALA A 299 -6.16 2.82 -8.64
CA ALA A 299 -6.07 3.17 -10.06
C ALA A 299 -5.93 1.93 -10.95
N SER A 300 -5.12 0.96 -10.53
CA SER A 300 -4.97 -0.30 -11.27
C SER A 300 -6.27 -1.10 -11.29
N GLY A 301 -7.02 -1.10 -10.19
CA GLY A 301 -8.36 -1.72 -10.14
C GLY A 301 -9.34 -1.08 -11.11
N ILE A 302 -9.33 0.27 -11.23
CA ILE A 302 -10.16 1.00 -12.20
C ILE A 302 -9.79 0.60 -13.63
N MET A 303 -8.51 0.58 -13.96
CA MET A 303 -8.06 0.19 -15.32
C MET A 303 -8.34 -1.28 -15.64
N ALA A 304 -8.25 -2.16 -14.64
CA ALA A 304 -8.66 -3.57 -14.78
C ALA A 304 -10.15 -3.69 -15.08
N ALA A 305 -11.00 -2.97 -14.34
CA ALA A 305 -12.45 -2.97 -14.54
C ALA A 305 -12.83 -2.47 -15.95
N GLU A 306 -12.25 -1.36 -16.42
CA GLU A 306 -12.47 -0.88 -17.78
C GLU A 306 -12.04 -1.88 -18.86
N THR A 307 -10.91 -2.58 -18.61
CA THR A 307 -10.41 -3.60 -19.54
C THR A 307 -11.36 -4.80 -19.59
N ILE A 308 -11.86 -5.25 -18.45
CA ILE A 308 -12.81 -6.37 -18.36
C ILE A 308 -14.14 -6.02 -19.02
N ILE A 309 -14.62 -4.78 -18.87
CA ILE A 309 -15.83 -4.31 -19.56
C ILE A 309 -15.65 -4.41 -21.08
N GLN A 310 -14.53 -3.95 -21.62
CA GLN A 310 -14.23 -4.04 -23.04
C GLN A 310 -14.04 -5.49 -23.54
N ALA A 311 -13.42 -6.34 -22.72
CA ALA A 311 -13.27 -7.77 -23.00
C ALA A 311 -14.64 -8.48 -23.06
N LYS A 312 -15.56 -8.13 -22.14
CA LYS A 312 -16.94 -8.65 -22.15
C LYS A 312 -17.70 -8.20 -23.40
N GLU A 313 -17.61 -6.93 -23.76
CA GLU A 313 -18.25 -6.40 -24.99
C GLU A 313 -17.77 -7.13 -26.26
N ALA A 314 -16.46 -7.50 -26.28
CA ALA A 314 -15.87 -8.27 -27.36
C ALA A 314 -16.07 -9.79 -27.25
N ASN A 315 -16.57 -10.27 -26.10
CA ASN A 315 -16.63 -11.68 -25.71
C ASN A 315 -15.27 -12.39 -25.87
N ASP A 316 -14.17 -11.70 -25.51
CA ASP A 316 -12.79 -12.17 -25.64
C ASP A 316 -12.00 -11.88 -24.36
N PHE A 317 -11.74 -12.91 -23.55
CA PHE A 317 -11.01 -12.86 -22.30
C PHE A 317 -9.60 -13.45 -22.42
N SER A 318 -9.08 -13.56 -23.64
CA SER A 318 -7.73 -14.02 -23.92
C SER A 318 -6.68 -13.06 -23.36
N GLU A 319 -5.46 -13.55 -23.16
CA GLU A 319 -4.32 -12.73 -22.79
C GLU A 319 -4.15 -11.53 -23.73
N LYS A 320 -4.33 -11.73 -25.03
CA LYS A 320 -4.25 -10.66 -26.04
C LYS A 320 -5.26 -9.53 -25.78
N SER A 321 -6.49 -9.88 -25.44
CA SER A 321 -7.53 -8.90 -25.11
C SER A 321 -7.24 -8.20 -23.79
N LEU A 322 -6.86 -8.96 -22.77
CA LEU A 322 -6.58 -8.44 -21.42
C LEU A 322 -5.27 -7.64 -21.35
N ALA A 323 -4.33 -7.81 -22.27
CA ALA A 323 -3.10 -7.01 -22.36
C ALA A 323 -3.34 -5.51 -22.58
N ARG A 324 -4.57 -5.10 -23.01
CA ARG A 324 -4.97 -3.69 -23.05
C ARG A 324 -4.90 -3.01 -21.69
N TYR A 325 -4.99 -3.78 -20.62
CA TYR A 325 -4.80 -3.30 -19.25
C TYR A 325 -3.46 -2.61 -19.06
N GLU A 326 -2.37 -3.22 -19.50
CA GLU A 326 -1.04 -2.62 -19.44
C GLU A 326 -0.95 -1.33 -20.28
N THR A 327 -1.57 -1.32 -21.46
CA THR A 327 -1.62 -0.13 -22.31
C THR A 327 -2.33 1.03 -21.59
N LYS A 328 -3.48 0.78 -20.97
CA LYS A 328 -4.19 1.78 -20.18
C LYS A 328 -3.36 2.28 -19.00
N LEU A 329 -2.70 1.40 -18.27
CA LEU A 329 -1.83 1.78 -17.14
C LEU A 329 -0.67 2.68 -17.56
N LYS A 330 -0.08 2.49 -18.75
CA LYS A 330 0.96 3.38 -19.31
C LYS A 330 0.48 4.81 -19.52
N GLU A 331 -0.81 5.01 -19.68
CA GLU A 331 -1.42 6.34 -19.83
C GLU A 331 -1.70 7.01 -18.47
N THR A 332 -1.76 6.22 -17.38
CA THR A 332 -2.00 6.71 -16.01
C THR A 332 -0.71 7.10 -15.29
N PHE A 333 -0.86 7.70 -14.13
CA PHE A 333 0.26 8.01 -13.22
C PHE A 333 0.95 6.75 -12.69
N VAL A 334 0.26 5.58 -12.65
CA VAL A 334 0.80 4.33 -12.06
C VAL A 334 2.12 3.94 -12.74
N LEU A 335 2.09 3.66 -14.04
CA LEU A 335 3.31 3.26 -14.75
C LEU A 335 4.22 4.44 -15.10
N LYS A 336 3.68 5.66 -15.25
CA LYS A 336 4.51 6.85 -15.48
C LYS A 336 5.39 7.18 -14.29
N ASP A 337 4.83 7.20 -13.08
CA ASP A 337 5.59 7.51 -11.86
C ASP A 337 6.64 6.42 -11.57
N LEU A 338 6.25 5.13 -11.68
CA LEU A 338 7.17 4.01 -11.52
C LEU A 338 8.31 4.04 -12.55
N ALA A 339 8.02 4.33 -13.83
CA ALA A 339 9.05 4.43 -14.86
C ALA A 339 10.00 5.61 -14.65
N THR A 340 9.47 6.76 -14.18
CA THR A 340 10.27 7.96 -13.89
C THR A 340 11.24 7.70 -12.74
N SER A 341 10.84 6.91 -11.75
CA SER A 341 11.63 6.59 -10.55
C SER A 341 12.36 5.23 -10.63
N LYS A 342 12.53 4.67 -11.83
CA LYS A 342 13.10 3.32 -12.03
C LYS A 342 14.48 3.07 -11.40
N THR A 343 15.27 4.12 -11.22
CA THR A 343 16.62 4.05 -10.62
C THR A 343 16.62 4.24 -9.10
N MET A 344 15.47 4.57 -8.50
CA MET A 344 15.39 4.83 -7.06
C MET A 344 15.73 3.60 -6.20
N PRO A 345 15.30 2.37 -6.52
CA PRO A 345 15.68 1.21 -5.73
C PRO A 345 17.20 1.04 -5.64
N GLU A 346 17.93 1.20 -6.75
CA GLU A 346 19.40 1.12 -6.77
C GLU A 346 20.06 2.26 -5.98
N PHE A 347 19.49 3.48 -6.08
CA PHE A 347 19.98 4.63 -5.32
C PHE A 347 19.79 4.43 -3.82
N LEU A 348 18.63 3.93 -3.40
CA LEU A 348 18.31 3.70 -1.99
C LEU A 348 19.05 2.46 -1.41
N ASP A 349 19.45 1.49 -2.22
CA ASP A 349 20.26 0.32 -1.79
C ASP A 349 21.74 0.68 -1.54
N ASN A 350 22.12 1.95 -1.78
CA ASN A 350 23.48 2.41 -1.50
C ASN A 350 23.69 2.60 0.00
N GLU A 351 24.52 1.76 0.61
CA GLU A 351 24.83 1.79 2.05
C GLU A 351 25.30 3.16 2.54
N SER A 352 25.99 3.94 1.68
CA SER A 352 26.47 5.30 2.03
C SER A 352 25.32 6.27 2.31
N PHE A 353 24.14 6.00 1.77
CA PHE A 353 22.95 6.86 1.98
C PHE A 353 22.41 6.75 3.41
N PHE A 354 22.53 5.56 4.03
CA PHE A 354 22.02 5.27 5.36
C PHE A 354 23.08 5.44 6.47
N ASN A 355 24.37 5.46 6.10
CA ASN A 355 25.49 5.61 7.02
C ASN A 355 25.99 7.07 7.09
N PHE A 356 25.07 8.03 7.05
CA PHE A 356 25.39 9.43 7.19
C PHE A 356 25.69 9.75 8.67
N TYR A 357 26.86 10.38 8.92
CA TYR A 357 27.38 10.70 10.26
C TYR A 357 26.56 11.71 11.04
#